data_caa9e0ee4025b5765fbd70417fed85a6
#
_entry.id   caa9e0ee4025b5765fbd70417fed85a6
#
_cell.length_a   1.000
_cell.length_b   1.000
_cell.length_c   1.000
_cell.angle_alpha   90.00
_cell.angle_beta   90.00
_cell.angle_gamma   90.00
#
_symmetry.space_group_name_H-M   'P 1'
#
loop_
_entity.id
_entity.type
_entity.pdbx_description
1 polymer ?
#
loop_
_entity_poly.entity_id
_entity_poly.type
_entity_poly.pdbx_seq_one_letter_code
_entity_poly.pdbx_strand_id
1 'polypeptide(L)'
;MMNRMILANLVHRPFRTLISVVAVAVEVTLILLIVGIMLGMLNDSSSRQAGIGADIMVQPPGSSLIMGVTGAPVSVKVAGKIGGLAHVTAVAPVVMQVTTAGTVEVLYGIDLQSFDAVSAGFHYLSGGPFQGPYDMIIDDLKAASKHLKVGDTIETLNHPFRICGIVEHGKGAREFVPIATLQDLMGAIGKASIFYVKLDDPNNAEAVVKEIKSIPGMQEYGVHSLKEYLSLMTSASIPGLNTVIDVVIGIAMVIGSRNSLTLPRIDRL
;
A
#
# COMPACT_ATOMS: atom_id res chain seq x y z
N MET A 1 49.01 15.57 -16.91
CA MET A 1 49.87 14.74 -16.05
C MET A 1 49.08 13.94 -15.01
N MET A 2 48.12 14.52 -14.31
CA MET A 2 47.36 13.89 -13.23
C MET A 2 46.59 12.61 -13.67
N ASN A 3 45.97 12.58 -14.86
CA ASN A 3 45.24 11.42 -15.37
C ASN A 3 46.10 10.20 -15.68
N ARG A 4 47.37 10.41 -16.10
CA ARG A 4 48.32 9.29 -16.32
C ARG A 4 48.80 8.67 -15.01
N MET A 5 48.94 9.48 -13.94
CA MET A 5 49.28 8.93 -12.62
C MET A 5 48.11 8.13 -12.01
N ILE A 6 46.88 8.57 -12.23
CA ILE A 6 45.69 7.86 -11.76
C ILE A 6 45.54 6.51 -12.48
N LEU A 7 45.69 6.50 -13.81
CA LEU A 7 45.63 5.27 -14.62
C LEU A 7 46.78 4.29 -14.23
N ALA A 8 48.00 4.81 -14.05
CA ALA A 8 49.13 4.00 -13.62
C ALA A 8 48.92 3.39 -12.22
N ASN A 9 48.30 4.15 -11.29
CA ASN A 9 48.00 3.65 -9.95
C ASN A 9 46.86 2.58 -9.97
N LEU A 10 45.90 2.72 -10.86
CA LEU A 10 44.82 1.71 -11.09
C LEU A 10 45.39 0.39 -11.62
N VAL A 11 46.37 0.46 -12.55
CA VAL A 11 46.98 -0.75 -13.17
C VAL A 11 48.02 -1.39 -12.27
N HIS A 12 48.70 -0.61 -11.41
CA HIS A 12 49.74 -1.15 -10.52
C HIS A 12 49.21 -1.82 -9.25
N ARG A 13 47.90 -1.61 -8.89
CA ARG A 13 47.28 -2.28 -7.73
C ARG A 13 45.87 -2.81 -8.10
N PRO A 14 45.80 -3.77 -9.02
CA PRO A 14 44.51 -4.22 -9.60
C PRO A 14 43.55 -4.78 -8.57
N PHE A 15 44.05 -5.52 -7.57
CA PHE A 15 43.21 -6.08 -6.50
C PHE A 15 42.54 -5.02 -5.63
N ARG A 16 43.26 -3.94 -5.26
CA ARG A 16 42.68 -2.85 -4.46
C ARG A 16 41.60 -2.12 -5.24
N THR A 17 41.87 -1.85 -6.51
CA THR A 17 40.91 -1.20 -7.40
C THR A 17 39.67 -2.07 -7.61
N LEU A 18 39.86 -3.36 -7.88
CA LEU A 18 38.75 -4.31 -8.04
C LEU A 18 37.87 -4.34 -6.78
N ILE A 19 38.46 -4.44 -5.59
CA ILE A 19 37.71 -4.46 -4.33
C ILE A 19 36.92 -3.15 -4.17
N SER A 20 37.52 -1.99 -4.45
CA SER A 20 36.82 -0.70 -4.35
C SER A 20 35.67 -0.58 -5.34
N VAL A 21 35.86 -1.02 -6.59
CA VAL A 21 34.80 -1.00 -7.62
C VAL A 21 33.66 -1.95 -7.23
N VAL A 22 33.99 -3.16 -6.76
CA VAL A 22 32.97 -4.13 -6.31
C VAL A 22 32.22 -3.60 -5.11
N ALA A 23 32.89 -3.00 -4.13
CA ALA A 23 32.24 -2.41 -2.95
C ALA A 23 31.22 -1.32 -3.35
N VAL A 24 31.62 -0.39 -4.22
CA VAL A 24 30.70 0.66 -4.71
C VAL A 24 29.57 0.07 -5.56
N ALA A 25 29.86 -0.92 -6.40
CA ALA A 25 28.82 -1.59 -7.20
C ALA A 25 27.78 -2.28 -6.32
N VAL A 26 28.21 -2.98 -5.27
CA VAL A 26 27.32 -3.63 -4.30
C VAL A 26 26.47 -2.59 -3.56
N GLU A 27 27.08 -1.50 -3.10
CA GLU A 27 26.37 -0.42 -2.41
C GLU A 27 25.29 0.21 -3.28
N VAL A 28 25.63 0.58 -4.52
CA VAL A 28 24.65 1.15 -5.47
C VAL A 28 23.55 0.14 -5.79
N THR A 29 23.90 -1.12 -5.99
CA THR A 29 22.91 -2.18 -6.26
C THR A 29 21.94 -2.34 -5.09
N LEU A 30 22.43 -2.35 -3.85
CA LEU A 30 21.58 -2.43 -2.64
C LEU A 30 20.62 -1.24 -2.53
N ILE A 31 21.11 -0.03 -2.78
CA ILE A 31 20.27 1.18 -2.76
C ILE A 31 19.16 1.06 -3.82
N LEU A 32 19.51 0.71 -5.06
CA LEU A 32 18.53 0.56 -6.14
C LEU A 32 17.50 -0.53 -5.83
N LEU A 33 17.94 -1.62 -5.20
CA LEU A 33 17.08 -2.74 -4.82
C LEU A 33 16.09 -2.31 -3.73
N ILE A 34 16.55 -1.61 -2.69
CA ILE A 34 15.70 -1.09 -1.61
C ILE A 34 14.67 -0.10 -2.16
N VAL A 35 15.12 0.86 -2.98
CA VAL A 35 14.22 1.85 -3.61
C VAL A 35 13.21 1.16 -4.52
N GLY A 36 13.65 0.19 -5.33
CA GLY A 36 12.76 -0.57 -6.22
C GLY A 36 11.68 -1.35 -5.46
N ILE A 37 12.05 -2.02 -4.37
CA ILE A 37 11.09 -2.74 -3.51
C ILE A 37 10.09 -1.75 -2.89
N MET A 38 10.57 -0.63 -2.34
CA MET A 38 9.71 0.37 -1.72
C MET A 38 8.71 0.97 -2.70
N LEU A 39 9.15 1.33 -3.91
CA LEU A 39 8.27 1.83 -4.97
C LEU A 39 7.27 0.76 -5.42
N GLY A 40 7.71 -0.50 -5.52
CA GLY A 40 6.84 -1.63 -5.83
C GLY A 40 5.73 -1.81 -4.79
N MET A 41 6.08 -1.77 -3.50
CA MET A 41 5.10 -1.87 -2.40
C MET A 41 4.10 -0.72 -2.39
N LEU A 42 4.56 0.52 -2.63
CA LEU A 42 3.69 1.69 -2.72
C LEU A 42 2.71 1.56 -3.89
N ASN A 43 3.21 1.20 -5.05
CA ASN A 43 2.38 1.04 -6.24
C ASN A 43 1.34 -0.07 -6.06
N ASP A 44 1.73 -1.22 -5.49
CA ASP A 44 0.82 -2.31 -5.17
C ASP A 44 -0.25 -1.88 -4.15
N SER A 45 0.13 -1.17 -3.08
CA SER A 45 -0.81 -0.64 -2.09
C SER A 45 -1.78 0.38 -2.71
N SER A 46 -1.25 1.31 -3.52
CA SER A 46 -2.05 2.31 -4.22
C SER A 46 -3.04 1.66 -5.19
N SER A 47 -2.60 0.69 -5.98
CA SER A 47 -3.46 -0.05 -6.92
C SER A 47 -4.58 -0.81 -6.21
N ARG A 48 -4.27 -1.46 -5.07
CA ARG A 48 -5.30 -2.14 -4.27
C ARG A 48 -6.33 -1.17 -3.70
N GLN A 49 -5.91 -0.01 -3.20
CA GLN A 49 -6.84 1.00 -2.69
C GLN A 49 -7.72 1.57 -3.81
N ALA A 50 -7.13 1.86 -4.97
CA ALA A 50 -7.88 2.30 -6.15
C ALA A 50 -8.92 1.26 -6.59
N GLY A 51 -8.56 -0.02 -6.54
CA GLY A 51 -9.42 -1.13 -6.94
C GLY A 51 -10.61 -1.40 -6.00
N ILE A 52 -10.67 -0.79 -4.82
CA ILE A 52 -11.87 -0.82 -3.97
C ILE A 52 -13.03 -0.13 -4.69
N GLY A 53 -12.77 0.90 -5.50
CA GLY A 53 -13.80 1.61 -6.25
C GLY A 53 -14.59 2.63 -5.42
N ALA A 54 -14.19 2.90 -4.17
CA ALA A 54 -14.73 3.99 -3.37
C ALA A 54 -14.31 5.35 -3.94
N ASP A 55 -15.06 6.39 -3.63
CA ASP A 55 -14.77 7.76 -4.05
C ASP A 55 -14.18 8.59 -2.89
N ILE A 56 -14.57 8.26 -1.65
CA ILE A 56 -14.08 8.90 -0.43
C ILE A 56 -13.67 7.82 0.58
N MET A 57 -12.60 8.09 1.32
CA MET A 57 -12.17 7.31 2.47
C MET A 57 -12.25 8.18 3.72
N VAL A 58 -12.90 7.64 4.77
CA VAL A 58 -13.04 8.28 6.07
C VAL A 58 -12.33 7.43 7.11
N GLN A 59 -11.43 8.04 7.86
CA GLN A 59 -10.63 7.40 8.90
C GLN A 59 -10.81 8.10 10.25
N PRO A 60 -10.75 7.38 11.37
CA PRO A 60 -10.78 7.96 12.71
C PRO A 60 -9.62 8.95 12.94
N PRO A 61 -9.76 9.85 13.94
CA PRO A 61 -8.66 10.69 14.38
C PRO A 61 -7.42 9.88 14.77
N GLY A 62 -6.22 10.42 14.49
CA GLY A 62 -4.95 9.74 14.77
C GLY A 62 -4.56 8.67 13.76
N SER A 63 -5.31 8.51 12.68
CA SER A 63 -4.90 7.68 11.55
C SER A 63 -3.77 8.35 10.76
N SER A 64 -2.81 7.57 10.26
CA SER A 64 -1.73 8.05 9.40
C SER A 64 -1.84 7.43 8.02
N LEU A 65 -2.08 8.27 7.03
CA LEU A 65 -2.15 7.87 5.62
C LEU A 65 -0.86 7.23 5.12
N ILE A 66 0.28 7.77 5.55
CA ILE A 66 1.62 7.38 5.07
C ILE A 66 2.09 6.08 5.74
N MET A 67 1.74 5.88 7.01
CA MET A 67 2.20 4.73 7.78
C MET A 67 1.24 3.52 7.73
N GLY A 68 0.07 3.66 7.07
CA GLY A 68 -0.96 2.62 7.08
C GLY A 68 -1.50 2.28 8.48
N VAL A 69 -1.34 3.21 9.43
CA VAL A 69 -1.81 3.06 10.80
C VAL A 69 -3.20 3.66 10.91
N THR A 70 -4.16 2.88 11.35
CA THR A 70 -5.48 3.39 11.71
C THR A 70 -5.48 3.88 13.15
N GLY A 71 -6.19 4.98 13.39
CA GLY A 71 -6.50 5.43 14.74
C GLY A 71 -7.40 4.42 15.49
N ALA A 72 -7.77 4.76 16.72
CA ALA A 72 -8.66 3.90 17.50
C ALA A 72 -10.00 3.67 16.74
N PRO A 73 -10.48 2.42 16.64
CA PRO A 73 -11.72 2.12 15.93
C PRO A 73 -12.92 2.88 16.52
N VAL A 74 -13.77 3.42 15.66
CA VAL A 74 -14.95 4.22 16.02
C VAL A 74 -16.24 3.47 15.69
N SER A 75 -17.36 3.92 16.28
CA SER A 75 -18.65 3.25 16.10
C SER A 75 -19.06 3.13 14.64
N VAL A 76 -19.50 1.95 14.21
CA VAL A 76 -20.07 1.70 12.87
C VAL A 76 -21.29 2.59 12.59
N LYS A 77 -21.94 3.17 13.61
CA LYS A 77 -23.06 4.12 13.44
C LYS A 77 -22.68 5.38 12.65
N VAL A 78 -21.38 5.68 12.57
CA VAL A 78 -20.84 6.75 11.72
C VAL A 78 -21.21 6.50 10.25
N ALA A 79 -21.22 5.24 9.79
CA ALA A 79 -21.64 4.90 8.42
C ALA A 79 -23.08 5.38 8.11
N GLY A 80 -24.00 5.25 9.07
CA GLY A 80 -25.39 5.73 8.90
C GLY A 80 -25.49 7.25 8.79
N LYS A 81 -24.65 8.00 9.51
CA LYS A 81 -24.60 9.48 9.37
C LYS A 81 -24.07 9.91 8.01
N ILE A 82 -23.02 9.24 7.52
CA ILE A 82 -22.45 9.52 6.20
C ILE A 82 -23.41 9.08 5.09
N GLY A 83 -24.05 7.92 5.23
CA GLY A 83 -24.99 7.39 4.25
C GLY A 83 -26.28 8.21 4.09
N GLY A 84 -26.58 9.10 5.05
CA GLY A 84 -27.70 10.05 4.96
C GLY A 84 -27.39 11.34 4.20
N LEU A 85 -26.15 11.56 3.76
CA LEU A 85 -25.76 12.74 3.01
C LEU A 85 -26.20 12.67 1.54
N ALA A 86 -26.39 13.84 0.93
CA ALA A 86 -26.63 13.93 -0.51
C ALA A 86 -25.44 13.33 -1.29
N HIS A 87 -25.74 12.77 -2.46
CA HIS A 87 -24.73 12.14 -3.35
C HIS A 87 -24.04 10.89 -2.81
N VAL A 88 -24.32 10.42 -1.59
CA VAL A 88 -23.78 9.16 -1.06
C VAL A 88 -24.71 8.01 -1.43
N THR A 89 -24.20 7.02 -2.16
CA THR A 89 -24.95 5.84 -2.60
C THR A 89 -24.71 4.63 -1.72
N ALA A 90 -23.51 4.47 -1.18
CA ALA A 90 -23.15 3.37 -0.29
C ALA A 90 -22.02 3.74 0.66
N VAL A 91 -22.02 3.13 1.85
CA VAL A 91 -20.94 3.25 2.85
C VAL A 91 -20.60 1.87 3.38
N ALA A 92 -19.33 1.48 3.27
CA ALA A 92 -18.82 0.22 3.80
C ALA A 92 -17.90 0.46 5.00
N PRO A 93 -18.32 0.09 6.21
CA PRO A 93 -17.44 0.06 7.37
C PRO A 93 -16.47 -1.13 7.24
N VAL A 94 -15.19 -0.89 7.47
CA VAL A 94 -14.13 -1.90 7.43
C VAL A 94 -13.31 -1.85 8.72
N VAL A 95 -13.02 -3.01 9.28
CA VAL A 95 -12.02 -3.16 10.34
C VAL A 95 -10.72 -3.55 9.69
N MET A 96 -9.67 -2.77 9.88
CA MET A 96 -8.33 -3.08 9.40
C MET A 96 -7.47 -3.57 10.57
N GLN A 97 -6.83 -4.70 10.39
CA GLN A 97 -5.86 -5.25 11.33
C GLN A 97 -4.58 -5.61 10.59
N VAL A 98 -3.44 -5.17 11.14
CA VAL A 98 -2.13 -5.59 10.66
C VAL A 98 -1.72 -6.85 11.43
N THR A 99 -1.41 -7.91 10.71
CA THR A 99 -0.94 -9.17 11.27
C THR A 99 0.55 -9.35 10.97
N THR A 100 1.29 -9.97 11.89
CA THR A 100 2.75 -10.14 11.78
C THR A 100 3.17 -11.61 11.84
N ALA A 101 2.30 -12.55 11.49
CA ALA A 101 2.60 -13.98 11.46
C ALA A 101 3.55 -14.34 10.30
N GLY A 102 4.83 -13.94 10.45
CA GLY A 102 5.91 -14.20 9.49
C GLY A 102 6.13 -13.12 8.44
N THR A 103 5.10 -12.51 7.93
CA THR A 103 5.10 -11.32 7.04
C THR A 103 4.12 -10.29 7.58
N VAL A 104 4.37 -9.02 7.27
CA VAL A 104 3.41 -7.96 7.60
C VAL A 104 2.28 -8.05 6.57
N GLU A 105 1.09 -8.44 7.02
CA GLU A 105 -0.09 -8.57 6.17
C GLU A 105 -1.25 -7.74 6.72
N VAL A 106 -2.11 -7.29 5.83
CA VAL A 106 -3.29 -6.49 6.19
C VAL A 106 -4.52 -7.36 6.02
N LEU A 107 -5.24 -7.56 7.11
CA LEU A 107 -6.49 -8.28 7.19
C LEU A 107 -7.64 -7.28 7.26
N TYR A 108 -8.64 -7.43 6.38
CA TYR A 108 -9.88 -6.65 6.42
C TYR A 108 -11.04 -7.47 6.97
N GLY A 109 -11.68 -6.94 8.01
CA GLY A 109 -13.00 -7.37 8.44
C GLY A 109 -14.06 -6.56 7.68
N ILE A 110 -14.87 -7.24 6.87
CA ILE A 110 -15.88 -6.63 6.01
C ILE A 110 -17.26 -7.24 6.22
N ASP A 111 -18.28 -6.43 5.99
CA ASP A 111 -19.61 -6.91 5.69
C ASP A 111 -19.76 -6.97 4.17
N LEU A 112 -19.99 -8.16 3.62
CA LEU A 112 -20.00 -8.36 2.17
C LEU A 112 -21.03 -7.48 1.47
N GLN A 113 -22.23 -7.33 2.05
CA GLN A 113 -23.29 -6.56 1.41
C GLN A 113 -22.91 -5.09 1.22
N SER A 114 -22.40 -4.45 2.27
CA SER A 114 -21.98 -3.04 2.21
C SER A 114 -20.69 -2.86 1.42
N PHE A 115 -19.75 -3.82 1.52
CA PHE A 115 -18.50 -3.77 0.79
C PHE A 115 -18.72 -3.94 -0.73
N ASP A 116 -19.57 -4.88 -1.12
CA ASP A 116 -19.93 -5.10 -2.53
C ASP A 116 -20.67 -3.90 -3.13
N ALA A 117 -21.54 -3.24 -2.34
CA ALA A 117 -22.22 -2.02 -2.77
C ALA A 117 -21.26 -0.88 -3.10
N VAL A 118 -20.11 -0.79 -2.42
CA VAL A 118 -19.05 0.21 -2.69
C VAL A 118 -18.11 -0.26 -3.79
N SER A 119 -17.71 -1.54 -3.75
CA SER A 119 -16.61 -2.08 -4.56
C SER A 119 -17.04 -2.75 -5.86
N ALA A 120 -18.34 -2.79 -6.15
CA ALA A 120 -18.94 -3.59 -7.23
C ALA A 120 -18.70 -5.11 -7.08
N GLY A 121 -18.44 -5.56 -5.84
CA GLY A 121 -18.28 -6.96 -5.50
C GLY A 121 -16.91 -7.57 -5.81
N PHE A 122 -16.75 -8.82 -5.40
CA PHE A 122 -15.58 -9.63 -5.69
C PHE A 122 -15.76 -10.45 -6.97
N HIS A 123 -14.71 -10.54 -7.76
CA HIS A 123 -14.63 -11.51 -8.84
C HIS A 123 -14.02 -12.80 -8.30
N TYR A 124 -14.87 -13.83 -8.05
CA TYR A 124 -14.42 -15.11 -7.53
C TYR A 124 -13.79 -15.96 -8.63
N LEU A 125 -12.54 -16.36 -8.42
CA LEU A 125 -11.83 -17.31 -9.29
C LEU A 125 -12.09 -18.75 -8.85
N SER A 126 -12.33 -18.98 -7.55
CA SER A 126 -12.66 -20.28 -6.97
C SER A 126 -13.40 -20.10 -5.65
N GLY A 127 -14.29 -21.04 -5.29
CA GLY A 127 -15.08 -20.97 -4.08
C GLY A 127 -16.19 -19.94 -4.14
N GLY A 128 -16.43 -19.23 -3.04
CA GLY A 128 -17.54 -18.26 -2.93
C GLY A 128 -17.48 -17.39 -1.67
N PRO A 129 -18.58 -16.68 -1.37
CA PRO A 129 -18.67 -15.79 -0.22
C PRO A 129 -18.61 -16.53 1.12
N PHE A 130 -18.46 -15.77 2.21
CA PHE A 130 -18.51 -16.30 3.57
C PHE A 130 -19.80 -17.08 3.83
N GLN A 131 -19.67 -18.26 4.43
CA GLN A 131 -20.78 -19.10 4.89
C GLN A 131 -20.79 -19.27 6.41
N GLY A 132 -19.65 -18.96 7.04
CA GLY A 132 -19.45 -19.08 8.49
C GLY A 132 -18.59 -17.96 9.07
N PRO A 133 -18.56 -17.86 10.40
CA PRO A 133 -17.84 -16.78 11.08
C PRO A 133 -16.32 -16.86 10.92
N TYR A 134 -15.76 -18.05 10.73
CA TYR A 134 -14.31 -18.28 10.54
C TYR A 134 -13.97 -18.62 9.08
N ASP A 135 -14.76 -18.11 8.13
CA ASP A 135 -14.42 -18.16 6.72
C ASP A 135 -13.51 -16.99 6.35
N MET A 136 -12.62 -17.24 5.41
CA MET A 136 -11.68 -16.25 4.87
C MET A 136 -11.74 -16.25 3.34
N ILE A 137 -11.78 -15.09 2.75
CA ILE A 137 -11.52 -14.87 1.33
C ILE A 137 -10.10 -14.35 1.19
N ILE A 138 -9.34 -14.92 0.25
CA ILE A 138 -7.98 -14.47 -0.07
C ILE A 138 -7.88 -14.06 -1.54
N ASP A 139 -6.89 -13.23 -1.87
CA ASP A 139 -6.60 -12.92 -3.27
C ASP A 139 -5.77 -14.03 -3.95
N ASP A 140 -5.76 -14.03 -5.28
CA ASP A 140 -5.05 -15.00 -6.11
C ASP A 140 -3.51 -14.91 -5.93
N LEU A 141 -2.99 -13.71 -5.68
CA LEU A 141 -1.54 -13.52 -5.44
C LEU A 141 -1.11 -14.17 -4.13
N LYS A 142 -1.93 -14.05 -3.07
CA LYS A 142 -1.67 -14.74 -1.81
C LYS A 142 -1.83 -16.26 -1.98
N ALA A 143 -2.90 -16.69 -2.65
CA ALA A 143 -3.13 -18.10 -2.94
C ALA A 143 -1.95 -18.72 -3.70
N ALA A 144 -1.44 -18.04 -4.73
CA ALA A 144 -0.29 -18.50 -5.51
C ALA A 144 1.01 -18.52 -4.69
N SER A 145 1.29 -17.47 -3.91
CA SER A 145 2.55 -17.34 -3.15
C SER A 145 2.69 -18.38 -2.04
N LYS A 146 1.59 -18.81 -1.45
CA LYS A 146 1.54 -19.79 -0.34
C LYS A 146 1.00 -21.16 -0.78
N HIS A 147 0.70 -21.35 -2.07
CA HIS A 147 0.13 -22.58 -2.64
C HIS A 147 -1.18 -23.02 -1.99
N LEU A 148 -2.02 -22.03 -1.62
CA LEU A 148 -3.27 -22.24 -0.90
C LEU A 148 -4.43 -22.49 -1.86
N LYS A 149 -5.42 -23.27 -1.39
CA LYS A 149 -6.63 -23.62 -2.13
C LYS A 149 -7.86 -23.41 -1.27
N VAL A 150 -9.03 -23.34 -1.91
CA VAL A 150 -10.32 -23.37 -1.20
C VAL A 150 -10.44 -24.64 -0.38
N GLY A 151 -10.81 -24.50 0.89
CA GLY A 151 -10.87 -25.56 1.89
C GLY A 151 -9.65 -25.64 2.82
N ASP A 152 -8.51 -25.06 2.44
CA ASP A 152 -7.35 -24.97 3.32
C ASP A 152 -7.62 -24.03 4.51
N THR A 153 -6.80 -24.15 5.54
CA THR A 153 -6.92 -23.36 6.76
C THR A 153 -5.67 -22.50 6.96
N ILE A 154 -5.89 -21.23 7.29
CA ILE A 154 -4.85 -20.28 7.68
C ILE A 154 -5.05 -19.93 9.16
N GLU A 155 -3.99 -19.98 9.95
CA GLU A 155 -4.01 -19.49 11.32
C GLU A 155 -3.71 -17.99 11.34
N THR A 156 -4.68 -17.20 11.82
CA THR A 156 -4.58 -15.75 11.92
C THR A 156 -5.21 -15.30 13.23
N LEU A 157 -4.53 -14.41 13.97
CA LEU A 157 -4.96 -13.95 15.31
C LEU A 157 -5.21 -15.10 16.30
N ASN A 158 -4.39 -16.15 16.24
CA ASN A 158 -4.49 -17.40 17.03
C ASN A 158 -5.81 -18.18 16.82
N HIS A 159 -6.45 -18.00 15.65
CA HIS A 159 -7.65 -18.73 15.26
C HIS A 159 -7.50 -19.31 13.86
N PRO A 160 -7.99 -20.54 13.62
CA PRO A 160 -8.02 -21.13 12.29
C PRO A 160 -9.15 -20.55 11.46
N PHE A 161 -8.82 -20.01 10.30
CA PHE A 161 -9.78 -19.53 9.30
C PHE A 161 -9.75 -20.44 8.08
N ARG A 162 -10.91 -20.89 7.63
CA ARG A 162 -11.05 -21.72 6.43
C ARG A 162 -11.16 -20.82 5.19
N ILE A 163 -10.35 -21.07 4.18
CA ILE A 163 -10.44 -20.39 2.89
C ILE A 163 -11.74 -20.85 2.20
N CYS A 164 -12.71 -19.96 2.11
CA CYS A 164 -13.98 -20.22 1.42
C CYS A 164 -13.97 -19.73 -0.02
N GLY A 165 -13.14 -18.73 -0.36
CA GLY A 165 -13.07 -18.17 -1.70
C GLY A 165 -11.68 -17.61 -2.03
N ILE A 166 -11.33 -17.70 -3.31
CA ILE A 166 -10.17 -17.04 -3.90
C ILE A 166 -10.70 -16.05 -4.92
N VAL A 167 -10.29 -14.78 -4.78
CA VAL A 167 -10.76 -13.68 -5.61
C VAL A 167 -9.62 -13.05 -6.40
N GLU A 168 -9.96 -12.32 -7.45
CA GLU A 168 -9.00 -11.48 -8.16
C GLU A 168 -8.44 -10.40 -7.24
N HIS A 169 -7.13 -10.17 -7.30
CA HIS A 169 -6.45 -9.18 -6.47
C HIS A 169 -6.89 -7.74 -6.78
N GLY A 170 -6.60 -6.80 -5.87
CA GLY A 170 -6.80 -5.36 -6.10
C GLY A 170 -7.91 -4.72 -5.27
N LYS A 171 -8.47 -5.39 -4.27
CA LYS A 171 -9.58 -4.89 -3.43
C LYS A 171 -9.14 -4.45 -2.01
N GLY A 172 -8.07 -3.66 -1.91
CA GLY A 172 -7.60 -3.09 -0.63
C GLY A 172 -6.67 -4.02 0.15
N ALA A 173 -7.17 -5.12 0.65
CA ALA A 173 -6.40 -6.15 1.34
C ALA A 173 -6.18 -7.40 0.47
N ARG A 174 -5.40 -8.35 0.99
CA ARG A 174 -5.21 -9.68 0.40
C ARG A 174 -5.98 -10.75 1.14
N GLU A 175 -6.50 -10.42 2.31
CA GLU A 175 -7.27 -11.29 3.20
C GLU A 175 -8.50 -10.56 3.70
N PHE A 176 -9.63 -11.25 3.67
CA PHE A 176 -10.91 -10.73 4.11
C PHE A 176 -11.58 -11.76 5.00
N VAL A 177 -12.17 -11.29 6.11
CA VAL A 177 -12.96 -12.10 7.03
C VAL A 177 -14.26 -11.36 7.37
N PRO A 178 -15.28 -12.03 7.94
CA PRO A 178 -16.49 -11.36 8.39
C PRO A 178 -16.14 -10.28 9.43
N ILE A 179 -16.71 -9.09 9.28
CA ILE A 179 -16.45 -7.94 10.16
C ILE A 179 -16.77 -8.27 11.63
N ALA A 180 -17.87 -8.98 11.88
CA ALA A 180 -18.30 -9.35 13.22
C ALA A 180 -17.27 -10.23 13.92
N THR A 181 -16.66 -11.19 13.20
CA THR A 181 -15.60 -12.06 13.74
C THR A 181 -14.36 -11.25 14.09
N LEU A 182 -13.91 -10.38 13.19
CA LEU A 182 -12.71 -9.58 13.46
C LEU A 182 -12.94 -8.59 14.62
N GLN A 183 -14.13 -7.99 14.70
CA GLN A 183 -14.51 -7.13 15.82
C GLN A 183 -14.49 -7.87 17.15
N ASP A 184 -14.98 -9.09 17.19
CA ASP A 184 -14.98 -9.92 18.40
C ASP A 184 -13.56 -10.28 18.83
N LEU A 185 -12.74 -10.77 17.90
CA LEU A 185 -11.33 -11.12 18.15
C LEU A 185 -10.48 -9.94 18.64
N MET A 186 -10.82 -8.73 18.21
CA MET A 186 -10.14 -7.49 18.62
C MET A 186 -10.76 -6.82 19.85
N GLY A 187 -11.86 -7.33 20.41
CA GLY A 187 -12.62 -6.66 21.48
C GLY A 187 -13.19 -5.29 21.04
N ALA A 188 -13.46 -5.12 19.76
CA ALA A 188 -13.92 -3.86 19.14
C ALA A 188 -15.33 -4.01 18.53
N ILE A 189 -16.23 -4.70 19.23
CA ILE A 189 -17.59 -4.97 18.77
C ILE A 189 -18.30 -3.66 18.39
N GLY A 190 -18.91 -3.63 17.19
CA GLY A 190 -19.63 -2.47 16.68
C GLY A 190 -18.74 -1.28 16.31
N LYS A 191 -17.43 -1.48 16.11
CA LYS A 191 -16.49 -0.45 15.69
C LYS A 191 -15.87 -0.77 14.34
N ALA A 192 -15.43 0.27 13.65
CA ALA A 192 -14.72 0.19 12.37
C ALA A 192 -13.49 1.10 12.36
N SER A 193 -12.51 0.75 11.55
CA SER A 193 -11.25 1.49 11.39
C SER A 193 -11.26 2.41 10.17
N ILE A 194 -12.06 2.08 9.16
CA ILE A 194 -12.16 2.82 7.89
C ILE A 194 -13.61 2.76 7.42
N PHE A 195 -14.08 3.83 6.78
CA PHE A 195 -15.34 3.85 6.06
C PHE A 195 -15.06 4.22 4.60
N TYR A 196 -15.35 3.32 3.70
CA TYR A 196 -15.31 3.57 2.27
C TYR A 196 -16.69 4.07 1.81
N VAL A 197 -16.70 5.16 1.06
CA VAL A 197 -17.91 5.84 0.64
C VAL A 197 -17.98 5.85 -0.89
N LYS A 198 -19.11 5.43 -1.44
CA LYS A 198 -19.41 5.50 -2.86
C LYS A 198 -20.37 6.65 -3.12
N LEU A 199 -20.09 7.41 -4.17
CA LEU A 199 -20.93 8.52 -4.61
C LEU A 199 -21.69 8.16 -5.89
N ASP A 200 -22.74 8.91 -6.17
CA ASP A 200 -23.46 8.88 -7.45
C ASP A 200 -22.60 9.45 -8.60
N ASP A 201 -21.82 10.53 -8.30
CA ASP A 201 -20.85 11.12 -9.20
C ASP A 201 -19.54 11.43 -8.43
N PRO A 202 -18.40 10.86 -8.84
CA PRO A 202 -17.10 11.13 -8.23
C PRO A 202 -16.69 12.61 -8.20
N ASN A 203 -17.25 13.44 -9.08
CA ASN A 203 -16.99 14.88 -9.10
C ASN A 203 -17.54 15.61 -7.86
N ASN A 204 -18.50 15.03 -7.15
CA ASN A 204 -19.06 15.55 -5.92
C ASN A 204 -18.17 15.29 -4.69
N ALA A 205 -17.05 14.56 -4.84
CA ALA A 205 -16.22 14.12 -3.72
C ALA A 205 -15.75 15.26 -2.81
N GLU A 206 -15.29 16.38 -3.37
CA GLU A 206 -14.82 17.52 -2.57
C GLU A 206 -15.94 18.20 -1.76
N ALA A 207 -17.16 18.28 -2.33
CA ALA A 207 -18.32 18.83 -1.65
C ALA A 207 -18.74 17.92 -0.49
N VAL A 208 -18.83 16.60 -0.74
CA VAL A 208 -19.20 15.60 0.27
C VAL A 208 -18.13 15.51 1.37
N VAL A 209 -16.84 15.61 1.05
CA VAL A 209 -15.76 15.70 2.05
C VAL A 209 -15.97 16.86 3.02
N LYS A 210 -16.33 18.05 2.52
CA LYS A 210 -16.62 19.21 3.36
C LYS A 210 -17.86 18.98 4.22
N GLU A 211 -18.88 18.36 3.65
CA GLU A 211 -20.13 18.04 4.34
C GLU A 211 -19.90 17.02 5.46
N ILE A 212 -19.13 15.95 5.23
CA ILE A 212 -18.74 14.98 6.25
C ILE A 212 -17.99 15.66 7.40
N LYS A 213 -17.02 16.53 7.10
CA LYS A 213 -16.27 17.29 8.11
C LYS A 213 -17.13 18.27 8.90
N SER A 214 -18.27 18.71 8.38
CA SER A 214 -19.22 19.57 9.08
C SER A 214 -20.12 18.83 10.07
N ILE A 215 -20.20 17.49 9.99
CA ILE A 215 -20.98 16.68 10.93
C ILE A 215 -20.40 16.83 12.34
N PRO A 216 -21.23 17.12 13.38
CA PRO A 216 -20.77 17.23 14.75
C PRO A 216 -20.01 15.99 15.22
N GLY A 217 -18.76 16.20 15.67
CA GLY A 217 -17.85 15.13 16.13
C GLY A 217 -17.01 14.46 15.03
N MET A 218 -17.08 14.95 13.78
CA MET A 218 -16.27 14.42 12.68
C MET A 218 -15.18 15.38 12.16
N GLN A 219 -14.99 16.52 12.84
CA GLN A 219 -14.04 17.56 12.41
C GLN A 219 -12.59 17.09 12.38
N GLU A 220 -12.22 16.16 13.29
CA GLU A 220 -10.86 15.61 13.39
C GLU A 220 -10.65 14.32 12.61
N TYR A 221 -11.68 13.85 11.89
CA TYR A 221 -11.54 12.66 11.05
C TYR A 221 -10.71 12.96 9.81
N GLY A 222 -9.89 12.00 9.42
CA GLY A 222 -9.22 12.00 8.13
C GLY A 222 -10.24 11.70 7.04
N VAL A 223 -10.73 12.71 6.35
CA VAL A 223 -11.68 12.56 5.25
C VAL A 223 -11.00 13.04 3.99
N HIS A 224 -10.76 12.12 3.06
CA HIS A 224 -10.06 12.39 1.81
C HIS A 224 -10.79 11.76 0.64
N SER A 225 -10.83 12.48 -0.49
CA SER A 225 -11.19 11.80 -1.73
C SER A 225 -10.15 10.72 -2.03
N LEU A 226 -10.57 9.63 -2.64
CA LEU A 226 -9.63 8.55 -2.98
C LEU A 226 -8.56 9.07 -3.94
N LYS A 227 -8.90 9.99 -4.85
CA LYS A 227 -7.95 10.65 -5.76
C LYS A 227 -6.87 11.42 -4.99
N GLU A 228 -7.25 12.20 -3.97
CA GLU A 228 -6.31 12.91 -3.09
C GLU A 228 -5.44 11.91 -2.33
N TYR A 229 -6.06 10.89 -1.72
CA TYR A 229 -5.35 9.84 -1.00
C TYR A 229 -4.29 9.16 -1.87
N LEU A 230 -4.63 8.75 -3.09
CA LEU A 230 -3.70 8.12 -4.02
C LEU A 230 -2.58 9.08 -4.45
N SER A 231 -2.87 10.38 -4.58
CA SER A 231 -1.85 11.39 -4.90
C SER A 231 -0.82 11.57 -3.79
N LEU A 232 -1.20 11.31 -2.54
CA LEU A 232 -0.30 11.32 -1.39
C LEU A 232 0.55 10.03 -1.29
N MET A 233 0.11 8.93 -1.92
CA MET A 233 0.86 7.67 -2.00
C MET A 233 1.88 7.69 -3.16
N THR A 234 2.66 8.75 -3.28
CA THR A 234 3.71 8.88 -4.29
C THR A 234 5.10 8.85 -3.65
N SER A 235 6.12 8.56 -4.44
CA SER A 235 7.52 8.63 -4.00
C SER A 235 7.89 9.99 -3.40
N ALA A 236 7.23 11.07 -3.86
CA ALA A 236 7.43 12.42 -3.32
C ALA A 236 6.98 12.57 -1.86
N SER A 237 6.05 11.74 -1.41
CA SER A 237 5.50 11.78 -0.05
C SER A 237 6.34 11.01 0.98
N ILE A 238 7.36 10.26 0.53
CA ILE A 238 8.28 9.57 1.43
C ILE A 238 9.43 10.52 1.80
N PRO A 239 9.53 10.94 3.06
CA PRO A 239 10.62 11.84 3.50
C PRO A 239 11.99 11.22 3.20
N GLY A 240 12.83 11.96 2.49
CA GLY A 240 14.20 11.56 2.18
C GLY A 240 14.38 10.66 0.96
N LEU A 241 13.35 10.05 0.38
CA LEU A 241 13.50 9.19 -0.78
C LEU A 241 14.00 9.97 -2.01
N ASN A 242 13.42 11.13 -2.29
CA ASN A 242 13.88 12.00 -3.38
C ASN A 242 15.33 12.43 -3.16
N THR A 243 15.72 12.76 -1.91
CA THR A 243 17.11 13.13 -1.57
C THR A 243 18.06 11.97 -1.86
N VAL A 244 17.69 10.73 -1.52
CA VAL A 244 18.51 9.55 -1.84
C VAL A 244 18.63 9.36 -3.36
N ILE A 245 17.54 9.50 -4.10
CA ILE A 245 17.54 9.40 -5.57
C ILE A 245 18.44 10.50 -6.17
N ASP A 246 18.30 11.73 -5.73
CA ASP A 246 19.10 12.87 -6.22
C ASP A 246 20.59 12.70 -5.93
N VAL A 247 20.94 12.21 -4.74
CA VAL A 247 22.34 11.90 -4.38
C VAL A 247 22.90 10.80 -5.27
N VAL A 248 22.16 9.72 -5.51
CA VAL A 248 22.59 8.62 -6.39
C VAL A 248 22.78 9.11 -7.84
N ILE A 249 21.83 9.91 -8.35
CA ILE A 249 21.94 10.52 -9.68
C ILE A 249 23.14 11.47 -9.74
N GLY A 250 23.35 12.31 -8.71
CA GLY A 250 24.46 13.22 -8.62
C GLY A 250 25.82 12.50 -8.65
N ILE A 251 25.97 11.43 -7.89
CA ILE A 251 27.18 10.60 -7.87
C ILE A 251 27.39 9.95 -9.26
N ALA A 252 26.35 9.40 -9.86
CA ALA A 252 26.43 8.79 -11.18
C ALA A 252 26.83 9.81 -12.26
N MET A 253 26.32 11.05 -12.22
CA MET A 253 26.68 12.13 -13.12
C MET A 253 28.16 12.55 -12.96
N VAL A 254 28.64 12.67 -11.71
CA VAL A 254 30.03 13.01 -11.43
C VAL A 254 31.00 11.94 -11.94
N ILE A 255 30.67 10.68 -11.75
CA ILE A 255 31.49 9.56 -12.25
C ILE A 255 31.43 9.51 -13.78
N GLY A 256 30.24 9.67 -14.37
CA GLY A 256 30.04 9.67 -15.83
C GLY A 256 30.73 10.84 -16.53
N SER A 257 30.67 12.06 -15.97
CA SER A 257 31.30 13.26 -16.57
C SER A 257 32.84 13.17 -16.53
N ARG A 258 33.41 12.58 -15.49
CA ARG A 258 34.86 12.36 -15.42
C ARG A 258 35.36 11.37 -16.47
N ASN A 259 34.57 10.37 -16.83
CA ASN A 259 34.91 9.41 -17.89
C ASN A 259 34.81 10.02 -19.28
N SER A 260 33.88 10.94 -19.55
CA SER A 260 33.73 11.60 -20.85
C SER A 260 34.84 12.63 -21.14
N LEU A 261 35.43 13.23 -20.11
CA LEU A 261 36.54 14.19 -20.22
C LEU A 261 37.91 13.51 -20.45
N THR A 262 37.99 12.18 -20.33
CA THR A 262 39.24 11.41 -20.46
C THR A 262 39.42 10.72 -21.81
N LEU A 263 38.51 10.87 -22.77
CA LEU A 263 38.70 10.39 -24.13
C LEU A 263 39.70 11.32 -24.83
N PRO A 264 40.93 10.86 -25.22
CA PRO A 264 41.83 11.69 -26.00
C PRO A 264 41.23 11.90 -27.36
N ARG A 265 41.14 13.18 -27.77
CA ARG A 265 41.00 13.53 -29.19
C ARG A 265 42.15 12.83 -29.94
N ILE A 266 41.84 11.83 -30.71
CA ILE A 266 42.74 11.32 -31.73
C ILE A 266 42.68 12.38 -32.83
N ASP A 267 43.51 13.42 -32.71
CA ASP A 267 43.79 14.29 -33.87
C ASP A 267 44.60 13.46 -34.85
N ARG A 268 44.05 13.35 -36.04
CA ARG A 268 44.63 12.73 -37.23
C ARG A 268 45.95 13.44 -37.56
N LEU A 269 46.97 12.70 -37.82
CA LEU A 269 48.03 12.96 -38.79
C LEU A 269 48.07 11.81 -39.80
#